data_df20a8bdafb69e167d15b99b15c4f861
#
_entry.id   df20a8bdafb69e167d15b99b15c4f861
#
_cell.length_a   1.000
_cell.length_b   1.000
_cell.length_c   1.000
_cell.angle_alpha   90.00
_cell.angle_beta   90.00
_cell.angle_gamma   90.00
#
_symmetry.space_group_name_H-M   'P 1'
#
loop_
_entity.id
_entity.type
_entity.pdbx_description
1 polymer ?
#
loop_
_entity_poly.entity_id
_entity_poly.type
_entity_poly.pdbx_seq_one_letter_code
_entity_poly.pdbx_strand_id
1 'polypeptide(L)'
;TTRGWLPTQESTVGDLRPPYIDATGGTVTTSGDFKIHTFTGDGNFVVSNAGLPSGSTTVDYLVVAGGGGSGGGGGGAGGYRTSYPNPSTGGFPISATTFPISVGAGGTAGAPNAGANAAGDGSNSVFSTITSTGGGKGGKELTNGSNGGSGGGASGPGTSGGTGNTPPVSPSQGNNGGTGTGPTPQATSGGGGGAGGNGSNGSNPPGAGGNGGPGTANSITGSSVTRAGGGGGGSRYSNNPSQPPFAPVQAAGGPGGGGNGGYGMNQDTGPQANQVGNAGSANTGGGAGGASGGNSAAGAAGGSGVVIIRYKSQ
;
A
#
# COMPACT_ATOMS: atom_id res chain seq x y z
N THR A 1 -12.05 -28.77 -74.90
CA THR A 1 -12.76 -28.24 -73.73
C THR A 1 -11.88 -28.41 -72.50
N THR A 2 -11.03 -27.40 -72.23
CA THR A 2 -10.21 -27.30 -71.06
C THR A 2 -11.08 -26.82 -69.92
N ARG A 3 -11.37 -27.70 -68.96
CA ARG A 3 -11.97 -27.30 -67.70
C ARG A 3 -10.86 -26.67 -66.84
N GLY A 4 -10.93 -25.36 -66.72
CA GLY A 4 -10.06 -24.64 -65.77
C GLY A 4 -10.39 -25.08 -64.34
N TRP A 5 -9.36 -25.52 -63.61
CA TRP A 5 -9.40 -25.68 -62.18
C TRP A 5 -9.55 -24.28 -61.58
N LEU A 6 -10.67 -24.00 -61.00
CA LEU A 6 -10.77 -22.92 -60.03
C LEU A 6 -10.09 -23.44 -58.76
N PRO A 7 -9.04 -22.81 -58.27
CA PRO A 7 -8.56 -23.14 -56.95
C PRO A 7 -9.71 -22.77 -55.99
N THR A 8 -10.33 -23.73 -55.36
CA THR A 8 -11.02 -23.53 -54.13
C THR A 8 -9.96 -23.10 -53.14
N GLN A 9 -9.67 -21.80 -53.11
CA GLN A 9 -9.00 -21.21 -51.99
C GLN A 9 -10.01 -21.38 -50.87
N GLU A 10 -9.85 -22.44 -50.07
CA GLU A 10 -10.30 -22.36 -48.69
C GLU A 10 -9.52 -21.19 -48.10
N SER A 11 -10.12 -19.99 -48.21
CA SER A 11 -9.81 -18.97 -47.27
C SER A 11 -10.24 -19.56 -45.94
N THR A 12 -9.36 -20.20 -45.23
CA THR A 12 -9.35 -20.06 -43.77
C THR A 12 -9.36 -18.56 -43.58
N VAL A 13 -10.59 -18.02 -43.48
CA VAL A 13 -10.79 -16.67 -42.98
C VAL A 13 -10.22 -16.75 -41.60
N GLY A 14 -8.89 -16.50 -41.52
CA GLY A 14 -8.23 -16.41 -40.25
C GLY A 14 -9.05 -15.44 -39.43
N ASP A 15 -9.31 -15.78 -38.21
CA ASP A 15 -10.15 -14.98 -37.33
C ASP A 15 -9.84 -13.50 -37.56
N LEU A 16 -10.76 -12.76 -38.20
CA LEU A 16 -10.60 -11.37 -38.60
C LEU A 16 -10.56 -10.42 -37.38
N ARG A 17 -10.70 -11.00 -36.18
CA ARG A 17 -10.54 -10.22 -34.94
C ARG A 17 -9.10 -9.71 -34.82
N PRO A 18 -8.91 -8.46 -34.37
CA PRO A 18 -7.57 -7.96 -34.05
C PRO A 18 -6.86 -8.91 -33.10
N PRO A 19 -5.54 -9.22 -33.35
CA PRO A 19 -4.81 -10.19 -32.54
C PRO A 19 -4.50 -9.69 -31.13
N TYR A 20 -4.66 -8.40 -30.87
CA TYR A 20 -4.36 -7.78 -29.60
C TYR A 20 -5.63 -7.47 -28.81
N ILE A 21 -5.48 -7.41 -27.48
CA ILE A 21 -6.54 -6.98 -26.58
C ILE A 21 -6.93 -5.53 -26.91
N ASP A 22 -8.25 -5.26 -26.93
CA ASP A 22 -8.78 -3.92 -26.91
C ASP A 22 -9.73 -3.74 -25.73
N ALA A 23 -9.49 -2.67 -24.95
CA ALA A 23 -10.24 -2.39 -23.73
C ALA A 23 -10.30 -0.90 -23.44
N THR A 24 -11.28 -0.54 -22.59
CA THR A 24 -11.49 0.83 -22.09
C THR A 24 -11.57 0.83 -20.56
N GLY A 25 -11.50 2.02 -19.95
CA GLY A 25 -11.63 2.23 -18.51
C GLY A 25 -10.35 2.77 -17.86
N GLY A 26 -10.52 3.49 -16.76
CA GLY A 26 -9.43 4.20 -16.08
C GLY A 26 -8.76 5.26 -16.94
N THR A 27 -7.60 5.73 -16.50
CA THR A 27 -6.72 6.61 -17.29
C THR A 27 -5.83 5.75 -18.16
N VAL A 28 -5.88 5.93 -19.48
CA VAL A 28 -5.13 5.13 -20.46
C VAL A 28 -3.87 5.87 -20.89
N THR A 29 -2.73 5.16 -20.82
CA THR A 29 -1.44 5.62 -21.34
C THR A 29 -0.80 4.52 -22.19
N THR A 30 0.25 4.85 -22.96
CA THR A 30 1.02 3.89 -23.77
C THR A 30 2.48 3.91 -23.37
N SER A 31 3.12 2.75 -23.46
CA SER A 31 4.58 2.60 -23.25
C SER A 31 5.11 1.54 -24.20
N GLY A 32 5.77 1.96 -25.28
CA GLY A 32 6.11 1.08 -26.40
C GLY A 32 4.85 0.43 -26.96
N ASP A 33 4.87 -0.89 -27.16
CA ASP A 33 3.77 -1.69 -27.70
C ASP A 33 2.64 -1.97 -26.72
N PHE A 34 2.64 -1.33 -25.54
CA PHE A 34 1.71 -1.65 -24.44
C PHE A 34 0.75 -0.51 -24.16
N LYS A 35 -0.52 -0.84 -23.93
CA LYS A 35 -1.52 0.02 -23.26
C LYS A 35 -1.53 -0.25 -21.76
N ILE A 36 -1.72 0.82 -21.00
CA ILE A 36 -1.70 0.80 -19.54
C ILE A 36 -2.94 1.55 -19.05
N HIS A 37 -3.78 0.86 -18.28
CA HIS A 37 -4.97 1.42 -17.65
C HIS A 37 -4.69 1.61 -16.16
N THR A 38 -4.85 2.83 -15.66
CA THR A 38 -4.64 3.18 -14.25
C THR A 38 -5.96 3.62 -13.63
N PHE A 39 -6.35 2.94 -12.55
CA PHE A 39 -7.54 3.25 -11.76
C PHE A 39 -7.12 3.77 -10.39
N THR A 40 -7.52 5.00 -10.07
CA THR A 40 -7.30 5.66 -8.78
C THR A 40 -8.59 5.79 -7.96
N GLY A 41 -9.66 5.17 -8.43
CA GLY A 41 -10.97 5.01 -7.83
C GLY A 41 -11.71 3.85 -8.48
N ASP A 42 -12.87 3.50 -7.95
CA ASP A 42 -13.70 2.43 -8.49
C ASP A 42 -14.08 2.69 -9.95
N GLY A 43 -14.22 1.62 -10.72
CA GLY A 43 -14.55 1.71 -12.14
C GLY A 43 -14.69 0.34 -12.80
N ASN A 44 -14.67 0.33 -14.13
CA ASN A 44 -14.74 -0.88 -14.92
C ASN A 44 -13.60 -0.93 -15.93
N PHE A 45 -12.93 -2.08 -16.02
CA PHE A 45 -12.08 -2.43 -17.13
C PHE A 45 -12.92 -3.24 -18.13
N VAL A 46 -13.32 -2.62 -19.25
CA VAL A 46 -14.22 -3.19 -20.23
C VAL A 46 -13.43 -3.69 -21.42
N VAL A 47 -13.37 -5.00 -21.59
CA VAL A 47 -12.66 -5.67 -22.69
C VAL A 47 -13.65 -5.92 -23.82
N SER A 48 -13.44 -5.23 -24.95
CA SER A 48 -14.23 -5.41 -26.19
C SER A 48 -13.69 -6.52 -27.07
N ASN A 49 -12.35 -6.74 -27.05
CA ASN A 49 -11.66 -7.82 -27.75
C ASN A 49 -10.59 -8.44 -26.84
N ALA A 50 -10.65 -9.75 -26.66
CA ALA A 50 -9.72 -10.49 -25.80
C ALA A 50 -8.39 -10.85 -26.49
N GLY A 51 -8.20 -10.46 -27.77
CA GLY A 51 -7.04 -10.81 -28.56
C GLY A 51 -7.03 -12.26 -29.02
N LEU A 52 -5.91 -12.66 -29.62
CA LEU A 52 -5.64 -14.00 -30.12
C LEU A 52 -4.26 -14.48 -29.61
N PRO A 53 -3.99 -15.80 -29.60
CA PRO A 53 -2.67 -16.33 -29.23
C PRO A 53 -1.50 -15.78 -30.07
N SER A 54 -1.77 -15.30 -31.29
CA SER A 54 -0.77 -14.64 -32.15
C SER A 54 -0.42 -13.22 -31.71
N GLY A 55 -1.20 -12.61 -30.82
CA GLY A 55 -0.98 -11.28 -30.27
C GLY A 55 -0.87 -11.29 -28.74
N SER A 56 -1.97 -11.04 -28.04
CA SER A 56 -2.03 -11.10 -26.58
C SER A 56 -3.40 -11.58 -26.10
N THR A 57 -3.41 -12.45 -25.08
CA THR A 57 -4.62 -13.00 -24.45
C THR A 57 -4.59 -12.87 -22.94
N THR A 58 -3.54 -12.23 -22.40
CA THR A 58 -3.33 -12.02 -20.96
C THR A 58 -2.97 -10.58 -20.69
N VAL A 59 -3.26 -10.13 -19.48
CA VAL A 59 -2.86 -8.82 -18.99
C VAL A 59 -1.93 -8.97 -17.78
N ASP A 60 -0.93 -8.09 -17.67
CA ASP A 60 -0.22 -7.88 -16.43
C ASP A 60 -1.02 -6.95 -15.52
N TYR A 61 -0.90 -7.14 -14.22
CA TYR A 61 -1.58 -6.31 -13.23
C TYR A 61 -0.67 -5.88 -12.08
N LEU A 62 -1.03 -4.78 -11.48
CA LEU A 62 -0.59 -4.35 -10.16
C LEU A 62 -1.84 -3.89 -9.38
N VAL A 63 -2.14 -4.55 -8.26
CA VAL A 63 -3.24 -4.22 -7.36
C VAL A 63 -2.66 -3.84 -6.01
N VAL A 64 -2.79 -2.58 -5.63
CA VAL A 64 -2.35 -2.03 -4.35
C VAL A 64 -3.56 -1.54 -3.58
N ALA A 65 -3.76 -2.06 -2.38
CA ALA A 65 -4.85 -1.68 -1.49
C ALA A 65 -4.59 -0.36 -0.76
N GLY A 66 -5.57 0.18 -0.06
CA GLY A 66 -5.40 1.35 0.79
C GLY A 66 -4.51 1.06 2.00
N GLY A 67 -3.63 1.99 2.38
CA GLY A 67 -2.81 1.92 3.58
C GLY A 67 -3.62 2.18 4.84
N GLY A 68 -3.18 1.68 5.99
CA GLY A 68 -3.81 1.88 7.30
C GLY A 68 -3.62 3.31 7.82
N GLY A 69 -4.58 3.81 8.57
CA GLY A 69 -4.47 5.03 9.36
C GLY A 69 -3.58 4.81 10.59
N SER A 70 -3.29 5.86 11.31
CA SER A 70 -2.40 5.80 12.47
C SER A 70 -3.06 6.27 13.77
N GLY A 71 -2.59 5.67 14.86
CA GLY A 71 -2.65 6.24 16.21
C GLY A 71 -1.26 6.75 16.59
N GLY A 72 -0.63 6.16 17.62
CA GLY A 72 0.78 6.39 17.97
C GLY A 72 1.72 5.59 17.08
N GLY A 73 1.38 4.32 16.76
CA GLY A 73 2.10 3.50 15.81
C GLY A 73 1.84 3.92 14.37
N GLY A 74 2.79 3.67 13.49
CA GLY A 74 2.64 3.92 12.07
C GLY A 74 1.64 2.95 11.41
N GLY A 75 0.81 3.42 10.48
CA GLY A 75 -0.08 2.56 9.69
C GLY A 75 0.70 1.62 8.76
N GLY A 76 0.24 0.39 8.59
CA GLY A 76 0.78 -0.54 7.61
C GLY A 76 0.41 -0.14 6.19
N ALA A 77 1.24 -0.46 5.22
CA ALA A 77 0.91 -0.28 3.81
C ALA A 77 -0.22 -1.22 3.39
N GLY A 78 -0.97 -0.83 2.39
CA GLY A 78 -1.90 -1.70 1.69
C GLY A 78 -1.18 -2.87 1.04
N GLY A 79 -1.85 -4.02 0.95
CA GLY A 79 -1.35 -5.20 0.29
C GLY A 79 -0.96 -4.90 -1.16
N TYR A 80 0.08 -5.54 -1.64
CA TYR A 80 0.69 -5.33 -2.93
C TYR A 80 0.71 -6.65 -3.70
N ARG A 81 -0.05 -6.78 -4.78
CA ARG A 81 -0.10 -7.96 -5.63
C ARG A 81 0.16 -7.61 -7.08
N THR A 82 1.06 -8.34 -7.73
CA THR A 82 1.43 -8.08 -9.12
C THR A 82 1.78 -9.38 -9.87
N SER A 83 1.48 -9.41 -11.16
CA SER A 83 2.03 -10.40 -12.09
C SER A 83 3.27 -9.88 -12.82
N TYR A 84 3.54 -8.58 -12.75
CA TYR A 84 4.64 -7.95 -13.49
C TYR A 84 5.94 -7.88 -12.68
N PRO A 85 7.12 -8.16 -13.25
CA PRO A 85 7.30 -8.60 -14.64
C PRO A 85 6.86 -10.06 -14.85
N ASN A 86 6.14 -10.31 -15.96
CA ASN A 86 5.90 -11.66 -16.45
C ASN A 86 7.25 -12.28 -16.90
N PRO A 87 7.62 -13.54 -16.56
CA PRO A 87 6.71 -14.63 -16.23
C PRO A 87 6.63 -15.03 -14.74
N SER A 88 6.92 -14.16 -13.79
CA SER A 88 7.02 -14.61 -12.39
C SER A 88 5.73 -15.26 -11.83
N THR A 89 4.54 -14.87 -12.30
CA THR A 89 3.25 -15.50 -11.94
C THR A 89 2.37 -15.81 -13.15
N GLY A 90 2.85 -15.56 -14.39
CA GLY A 90 2.03 -15.54 -15.61
C GLY A 90 1.05 -14.36 -15.63
N GLY A 91 0.66 -13.90 -16.81
CA GLY A 91 -0.36 -12.86 -16.97
C GLY A 91 -1.76 -13.38 -16.57
N PHE A 92 -2.66 -12.49 -16.18
CA PHE A 92 -4.06 -12.83 -15.92
C PHE A 92 -4.79 -13.06 -17.25
N PRO A 93 -5.41 -14.24 -17.47
CA PRO A 93 -6.14 -14.51 -18.71
C PRO A 93 -7.38 -13.61 -18.78
N ILE A 94 -7.64 -13.07 -19.98
CA ILE A 94 -8.72 -12.11 -20.19
C ILE A 94 -9.75 -12.66 -21.15
N SER A 95 -11.02 -12.29 -20.97
CA SER A 95 -12.13 -12.55 -21.87
C SER A 95 -12.82 -11.24 -22.24
N ALA A 96 -13.57 -11.23 -23.37
CA ALA A 96 -14.36 -10.07 -23.78
C ALA A 96 -15.56 -9.90 -22.85
N THR A 97 -15.35 -9.17 -21.75
CA THR A 97 -16.34 -8.89 -20.69
C THR A 97 -15.94 -7.65 -19.90
N THR A 98 -16.79 -7.24 -18.98
CA THR A 98 -16.51 -6.18 -18.02
C THR A 98 -15.93 -6.76 -16.73
N PHE A 99 -14.79 -6.24 -16.30
CA PHE A 99 -14.17 -6.54 -15.02
C PHE A 99 -14.35 -5.34 -14.08
N PRO A 100 -15.16 -5.46 -13.04
CA PRO A 100 -15.26 -4.41 -12.02
C PRO A 100 -13.91 -4.21 -11.32
N ILE A 101 -13.56 -2.96 -11.08
CA ILE A 101 -12.38 -2.55 -10.33
C ILE A 101 -12.84 -1.85 -9.07
N SER A 102 -12.32 -2.28 -7.93
CA SER A 102 -12.44 -1.53 -6.68
C SER A 102 -11.07 -1.05 -6.23
N VAL A 103 -10.97 0.21 -5.85
CA VAL A 103 -9.72 0.82 -5.34
C VAL A 103 -9.91 1.19 -3.87
N GLY A 104 -9.16 0.54 -3.00
CA GLY A 104 -9.27 0.72 -1.56
C GLY A 104 -8.94 2.12 -1.10
N ALA A 105 -9.80 2.72 -0.29
CA ALA A 105 -9.53 3.95 0.42
C ALA A 105 -8.47 3.73 1.52
N GLY A 106 -7.70 4.77 1.84
CA GLY A 106 -6.84 4.77 3.01
C GLY A 106 -7.67 4.75 4.30
N GLY A 107 -7.12 4.13 5.34
CA GLY A 107 -7.71 4.09 6.66
C GLY A 107 -7.84 5.49 7.28
N THR A 108 -8.87 5.69 8.09
CA THR A 108 -9.13 6.98 8.74
C THR A 108 -8.07 7.31 9.80
N ALA A 109 -7.83 8.61 10.00
CA ALA A 109 -6.99 9.11 11.09
C ALA A 109 -7.60 8.79 12.46
N GLY A 110 -6.77 8.46 13.45
CA GLY A 110 -7.20 8.36 14.83
C GLY A 110 -7.55 9.74 15.40
N ALA A 111 -8.70 9.87 16.07
CA ALA A 111 -9.09 11.13 16.70
C ALA A 111 -8.28 11.40 17.99
N PRO A 112 -7.99 12.69 18.32
CA PRO A 112 -7.40 13.04 19.61
C PRO A 112 -8.37 12.64 20.75
N ASN A 113 -7.80 12.21 21.88
CA ASN A 113 -8.56 11.82 23.08
C ASN A 113 -9.64 10.72 22.87
N ALA A 114 -9.73 10.11 21.68
CA ALA A 114 -10.52 8.91 21.50
C ALA A 114 -9.80 7.72 22.13
N GLY A 115 -10.56 6.86 22.82
CA GLY A 115 -10.02 5.62 23.39
C GLY A 115 -9.24 4.78 22.36
N ALA A 116 -8.61 3.71 22.79
CA ALA A 116 -7.81 2.83 21.94
C ALA A 116 -8.57 2.51 20.64
N ASN A 117 -7.97 2.83 19.49
CA ASN A 117 -8.45 2.46 18.14
C ASN A 117 -9.45 3.38 17.40
N ALA A 118 -9.31 4.68 17.52
CA ALA A 118 -10.06 5.57 16.61
C ALA A 118 -9.54 5.58 15.15
N ALA A 119 -8.35 5.02 14.87
CA ALA A 119 -7.84 4.86 13.51
C ALA A 119 -8.55 3.71 12.77
N GLY A 120 -8.64 3.80 11.44
CA GLY A 120 -9.19 2.76 10.58
C GLY A 120 -8.11 1.97 9.85
N ASP A 121 -8.41 0.69 9.57
CA ASP A 121 -7.64 -0.09 8.60
C ASP A 121 -7.89 0.45 7.18
N GLY A 122 -6.98 0.22 6.25
CA GLY A 122 -7.19 0.50 4.85
C GLY A 122 -8.24 -0.44 4.24
N SER A 123 -8.85 -0.04 3.13
CA SER A 123 -9.79 -0.88 2.38
C SER A 123 -9.09 -1.71 1.31
N ASN A 124 -9.69 -2.83 0.94
CA ASN A 124 -9.17 -3.72 -0.10
C ASN A 124 -9.26 -3.09 -1.48
N SER A 125 -8.31 -3.44 -2.37
CA SER A 125 -8.45 -3.22 -3.81
C SER A 125 -8.66 -4.55 -4.52
N VAL A 126 -9.49 -4.53 -5.56
CA VAL A 126 -9.90 -5.76 -6.27
C VAL A 126 -9.82 -5.55 -7.79
N PHE A 127 -9.21 -6.51 -8.46
CA PHE A 127 -9.30 -6.73 -9.89
C PHE A 127 -9.69 -8.18 -10.13
N SER A 128 -10.92 -8.43 -10.58
CA SER A 128 -11.46 -9.77 -10.78
C SER A 128 -11.32 -10.64 -9.52
N THR A 129 -10.59 -11.74 -9.58
CA THR A 129 -10.29 -12.64 -8.44
C THR A 129 -9.09 -12.20 -7.61
N ILE A 130 -8.39 -11.15 -8.01
CA ILE A 130 -7.19 -10.65 -7.33
C ILE A 130 -7.62 -9.61 -6.30
N THR A 131 -7.54 -9.97 -5.03
CA THR A 131 -7.81 -9.06 -3.91
C THR A 131 -6.51 -8.75 -3.18
N SER A 132 -6.16 -7.48 -3.07
CA SER A 132 -5.14 -6.98 -2.15
C SER A 132 -5.80 -6.46 -0.89
N THR A 133 -5.32 -6.88 0.28
CA THR A 133 -5.92 -6.52 1.57
C THR A 133 -5.46 -5.16 2.03
N GLY A 134 -6.36 -4.36 2.62
CA GLY A 134 -6.01 -3.08 3.24
C GLY A 134 -4.91 -3.21 4.28
N GLY A 135 -4.13 -2.15 4.46
CA GLY A 135 -3.09 -2.07 5.49
C GLY A 135 -3.68 -1.98 6.89
N GLY A 136 -3.04 -2.62 7.87
CA GLY A 136 -3.45 -2.57 9.27
C GLY A 136 -3.21 -1.18 9.88
N LYS A 137 -4.14 -0.68 10.69
CA LYS A 137 -3.97 0.57 11.44
C LYS A 137 -2.84 0.48 12.46
N GLY A 138 -2.16 1.59 12.70
CA GLY A 138 -1.21 1.72 13.80
C GLY A 138 -1.89 1.73 15.16
N GLY A 139 -1.27 1.08 16.14
CA GLY A 139 -1.74 1.05 17.52
C GLY A 139 -1.81 2.44 18.13
N LYS A 140 -2.71 2.64 19.08
CA LYS A 140 -2.83 3.83 19.92
C LYS A 140 -2.66 3.41 21.37
N GLU A 141 -1.89 4.19 22.13
CA GLU A 141 -1.78 4.02 23.58
C GLU A 141 -1.74 2.58 24.12
N LEU A 142 -0.56 2.02 24.25
CA LEU A 142 -0.36 0.66 24.76
C LEU A 142 -1.17 -0.43 24.02
N THR A 143 -1.43 -0.23 22.72
CA THR A 143 -2.10 -1.24 21.90
C THR A 143 -1.24 -1.73 20.75
N ASN A 144 -1.50 -2.96 20.36
CA ASN A 144 -0.91 -3.60 19.20
C ASN A 144 -1.32 -2.88 17.91
N GLY A 145 -0.48 -2.98 16.89
CA GLY A 145 -0.90 -2.70 15.52
C GLY A 145 -1.87 -3.75 15.01
N SER A 146 -2.77 -3.38 14.09
CA SER A 146 -3.67 -4.32 13.42
C SER A 146 -2.97 -5.13 12.32
N ASN A 147 -3.45 -6.35 12.10
CA ASN A 147 -3.05 -7.16 10.94
C ASN A 147 -3.61 -6.56 9.64
N GLY A 148 -3.00 -6.89 8.51
CA GLY A 148 -3.49 -6.43 7.21
C GLY A 148 -2.64 -6.91 6.05
N GLY A 149 -2.77 -6.27 4.88
CA GLY A 149 -1.88 -6.50 3.76
C GLY A 149 -0.44 -6.32 4.19
N SER A 150 -0.11 -5.17 4.81
CA SER A 150 1.01 -5.04 5.74
C SER A 150 0.47 -4.66 7.12
N GLY A 151 1.14 -5.09 8.19
CA GLY A 151 0.72 -4.86 9.57
C GLY A 151 1.01 -3.43 10.04
N GLY A 152 0.15 -2.86 10.89
CA GLY A 152 0.39 -1.60 11.57
C GLY A 152 1.46 -1.72 12.65
N GLY A 153 2.18 -0.63 12.94
CA GLY A 153 3.12 -0.54 14.06
C GLY A 153 2.38 -0.46 15.40
N ALA A 154 2.99 -0.97 16.45
CA ALA A 154 2.46 -0.92 17.81
C ALA A 154 2.73 0.43 18.51
N SER A 155 2.06 0.70 19.61
CA SER A 155 2.30 1.92 20.40
C SER A 155 2.57 1.58 21.86
N GLY A 156 3.80 1.87 22.32
CA GLY A 156 4.21 1.73 23.71
C GLY A 156 4.77 0.36 24.09
N PRO A 157 5.28 0.22 25.33
CA PRO A 157 5.97 -0.98 25.78
C PRO A 157 5.05 -2.19 25.86
N GLY A 158 5.62 -3.36 25.62
CA GLY A 158 4.91 -4.64 25.71
C GLY A 158 3.90 -4.88 24.59
N THR A 159 3.89 -4.05 23.56
CA THR A 159 2.98 -4.16 22.41
C THR A 159 3.67 -4.66 21.16
N SER A 160 2.95 -5.40 20.34
CA SER A 160 3.45 -6.02 19.11
C SER A 160 2.88 -5.35 17.87
N GLY A 161 3.70 -5.20 16.84
CA GLY A 161 3.22 -4.83 15.52
C GLY A 161 2.24 -5.86 14.94
N GLY A 162 1.35 -5.41 14.09
CA GLY A 162 0.42 -6.28 13.38
C GLY A 162 1.15 -7.19 12.39
N THR A 163 0.56 -8.35 12.13
CA THR A 163 1.04 -9.30 11.14
C THR A 163 0.66 -8.84 9.73
N GLY A 164 1.63 -8.83 8.82
CA GLY A 164 1.41 -8.61 7.40
C GLY A 164 0.93 -9.88 6.69
N ASN A 165 0.62 -9.76 5.39
CA ASN A 165 0.13 -10.87 4.58
C ASN A 165 -1.07 -11.60 5.23
N THR A 166 -2.03 -10.83 5.73
CA THR A 166 -3.23 -11.35 6.40
C THR A 166 -4.49 -10.89 5.67
N PRO A 167 -5.34 -11.81 5.13
CA PRO A 167 -5.10 -13.26 5.06
C PRO A 167 -3.88 -13.61 4.20
N PRO A 168 -3.26 -14.80 4.43
CA PRO A 168 -2.06 -15.18 3.71
C PRO A 168 -2.33 -15.45 2.24
N VAL A 169 -1.46 -14.92 1.38
CA VAL A 169 -1.43 -15.17 -0.07
C VAL A 169 0.01 -15.44 -0.52
N SER A 170 0.15 -16.08 -1.67
CA SER A 170 1.44 -16.32 -2.31
C SER A 170 1.44 -15.73 -3.73
N PRO A 171 2.46 -14.93 -4.08
CA PRO A 171 3.50 -14.33 -3.22
C PRO A 171 2.92 -13.45 -2.10
N SER A 172 3.70 -13.22 -1.03
CA SER A 172 3.28 -12.35 0.08
C SER A 172 2.92 -10.95 -0.39
N GLN A 173 1.81 -10.41 0.13
CA GLN A 173 1.33 -9.07 -0.22
C GLN A 173 1.86 -7.96 0.69
N GLY A 174 2.63 -8.30 1.75
CA GLY A 174 3.20 -7.31 2.68
C GLY A 174 3.84 -7.94 3.90
N ASN A 175 4.36 -7.10 4.80
CA ASN A 175 5.20 -7.49 5.93
C ASN A 175 4.68 -6.94 7.26
N ASN A 176 5.28 -7.39 8.37
CA ASN A 176 4.84 -7.05 9.73
C ASN A 176 5.17 -5.59 10.11
N GLY A 177 4.37 -5.03 11.00
CA GLY A 177 4.71 -3.80 11.71
C GLY A 177 5.75 -4.01 12.81
N GLY A 178 6.38 -2.93 13.24
CA GLY A 178 7.34 -2.90 14.33
C GLY A 178 6.67 -2.85 15.71
N THR A 179 7.40 -3.28 16.74
CA THR A 179 6.97 -3.26 18.15
C THR A 179 7.11 -1.86 18.75
N GLY A 180 6.30 -1.55 19.75
CA GLY A 180 6.52 -0.41 20.63
C GLY A 180 7.52 -0.76 21.75
N THR A 181 8.26 0.22 22.24
CA THR A 181 9.28 0.02 23.31
C THR A 181 9.32 1.17 24.32
N GLY A 182 10.11 1.01 25.37
CA GLY A 182 10.41 2.04 26.36
C GLY A 182 9.50 2.02 27.59
N PRO A 183 9.98 2.54 28.74
CA PRO A 183 9.15 2.71 29.93
C PRO A 183 8.16 3.88 29.74
N THR A 184 7.01 3.82 30.36
CA THR A 184 6.14 5.00 30.51
C THR A 184 6.80 6.02 31.43
N PRO A 185 6.84 7.34 31.10
CA PRO A 185 6.16 8.03 29.99
C PRO A 185 6.96 8.14 28.67
N GLN A 186 8.06 7.46 28.50
CA GLN A 186 8.99 7.57 27.36
C GLN A 186 8.73 6.51 26.28
N ALA A 187 7.50 6.00 26.21
CA ALA A 187 7.13 4.97 25.29
C ALA A 187 7.24 5.45 23.83
N THR A 188 7.92 4.67 22.98
CA THR A 188 8.03 4.90 21.55
C THR A 188 7.22 3.90 20.77
N SER A 189 6.82 4.27 19.58
CA SER A 189 5.95 3.46 18.73
C SER A 189 6.72 2.83 17.59
N GLY A 190 6.29 1.65 17.15
CA GLY A 190 6.83 0.96 15.98
C GLY A 190 6.32 1.59 14.68
N GLY A 191 7.09 1.44 13.61
CA GLY A 191 6.67 1.77 12.24
C GLY A 191 5.75 0.70 11.66
N GLY A 192 4.89 1.07 10.72
CA GLY A 192 4.07 0.13 9.95
C GLY A 192 4.91 -0.67 8.96
N GLY A 193 4.50 -1.92 8.65
CA GLY A 193 5.12 -2.73 7.60
C GLY A 193 4.87 -2.14 6.21
N GLY A 194 5.78 -2.41 5.27
CA GLY A 194 5.64 -2.09 3.86
C GLY A 194 5.58 -3.35 2.99
N ALA A 195 5.33 -3.18 1.70
CA ALA A 195 5.33 -4.32 0.77
C ALA A 195 6.72 -4.97 0.62
N GLY A 196 7.79 -4.19 0.76
CA GLY A 196 9.18 -4.64 0.59
C GLY A 196 9.88 -5.06 1.88
N GLY A 197 9.31 -4.76 3.07
CA GLY A 197 9.93 -5.15 4.34
C GLY A 197 9.15 -4.74 5.58
N ASN A 198 9.59 -5.24 6.72
CA ASN A 198 9.00 -4.96 8.03
C ASN A 198 9.18 -3.48 8.44
N GLY A 199 8.23 -2.98 9.22
CA GLY A 199 8.44 -1.77 9.99
C GLY A 199 9.48 -1.99 11.10
N SER A 200 10.23 -0.93 11.41
CA SER A 200 11.22 -0.96 12.49
C SER A 200 10.55 -0.84 13.85
N ASN A 201 11.16 -1.43 14.85
CA ASN A 201 10.74 -1.25 16.24
C ASN A 201 11.04 0.18 16.71
N GLY A 202 10.25 0.69 17.65
CA GLY A 202 10.62 1.88 18.38
C GLY A 202 11.92 1.64 19.15
N SER A 203 12.71 2.68 19.41
CA SER A 203 13.97 2.60 20.16
C SER A 203 13.94 3.44 21.43
N ASN A 204 14.56 2.92 22.50
CA ASN A 204 14.76 3.62 23.75
C ASN A 204 16.09 3.21 24.42
N PRO A 205 17.02 4.15 24.76
CA PRO A 205 17.12 5.49 24.23
C PRO A 205 17.57 5.51 22.76
N PRO A 206 17.30 6.55 21.93
CA PRO A 206 16.98 7.94 22.32
C PRO A 206 15.49 8.34 22.26
N GLY A 207 14.53 7.43 22.32
CA GLY A 207 13.10 7.78 22.28
C GLY A 207 12.56 8.01 20.84
N ALA A 208 13.19 7.40 19.84
CA ALA A 208 12.79 7.50 18.46
C ALA A 208 11.70 6.47 18.08
N GLY A 209 10.71 6.89 17.34
CA GLY A 209 9.78 5.97 16.70
C GLY A 209 10.48 5.09 15.67
N GLY A 210 9.93 3.91 15.40
CA GLY A 210 10.44 3.03 14.35
C GLY A 210 10.12 3.57 12.95
N ASN A 211 11.04 3.44 12.01
CA ASN A 211 10.79 3.79 10.61
C ASN A 211 9.78 2.85 9.98
N GLY A 212 9.00 3.36 9.03
CA GLY A 212 8.13 2.57 8.19
C GLY A 212 8.90 1.61 7.30
N GLY A 213 8.34 0.41 7.08
CA GLY A 213 8.89 -0.58 6.16
C GLY A 213 8.89 -0.07 4.72
N PRO A 214 9.90 -0.43 3.91
CA PRO A 214 9.98 0.01 2.52
C PRO A 214 8.84 -0.57 1.68
N GLY A 215 8.44 0.18 0.66
CA GLY A 215 7.59 -0.30 -0.41
C GLY A 215 8.37 -1.10 -1.46
N THR A 216 7.67 -1.52 -2.50
CA THR A 216 8.22 -2.28 -3.61
C THR A 216 8.20 -1.48 -4.90
N ALA A 217 9.31 -1.44 -5.62
CA ALA A 217 9.43 -0.80 -6.92
C ALA A 217 8.89 -1.71 -8.02
N ASN A 218 8.21 -1.11 -9.02
CA ASN A 218 7.64 -1.82 -10.15
C ASN A 218 7.60 -0.92 -11.38
N SER A 219 7.91 -1.47 -12.55
CA SER A 219 7.98 -0.73 -13.81
C SER A 219 6.78 -0.99 -14.73
N ILE A 220 5.65 -1.45 -14.21
CA ILE A 220 4.45 -1.75 -15.01
C ILE A 220 3.97 -0.55 -15.83
N THR A 221 4.22 0.67 -15.35
CA THR A 221 3.87 1.94 -16.03
C THR A 221 4.90 2.40 -17.07
N GLY A 222 5.93 1.59 -17.34
CA GLY A 222 7.03 1.97 -18.25
C GLY A 222 8.24 2.59 -17.53
N SER A 223 8.08 3.12 -16.33
CA SER A 223 9.13 3.61 -15.44
C SER A 223 8.99 3.02 -14.04
N SER A 224 10.11 2.93 -13.30
CA SER A 224 10.11 2.37 -11.95
C SER A 224 9.44 3.33 -10.96
N VAL A 225 8.39 2.85 -10.30
CA VAL A 225 7.67 3.59 -9.25
C VAL A 225 7.55 2.72 -8.01
N THR A 226 8.04 3.22 -6.87
CA THR A 226 7.91 2.54 -5.57
C THR A 226 6.54 2.85 -4.96
N ARG A 227 5.84 1.82 -4.45
CA ARG A 227 4.52 1.93 -3.81
C ARG A 227 4.44 1.07 -2.56
N ALA A 228 3.42 1.28 -1.76
CA ALA A 228 3.12 0.52 -0.54
C ALA A 228 4.23 0.58 0.52
N GLY A 229 4.74 1.79 0.84
CA GLY A 229 5.60 2.04 2.00
C GLY A 229 4.78 2.17 3.28
N GLY A 230 5.27 1.62 4.39
CA GLY A 230 4.65 1.75 5.72
C GLY A 230 4.87 3.13 6.35
N GLY A 231 4.01 3.54 7.28
CA GLY A 231 4.17 4.80 8.03
C GLY A 231 5.21 4.70 9.14
N GLY A 232 5.93 5.80 9.44
CA GLY A 232 6.82 5.90 10.60
C GLY A 232 6.03 5.95 11.91
N GLY A 233 6.55 5.39 12.99
CA GLY A 233 5.97 5.46 14.32
C GLY A 233 6.15 6.84 14.97
N GLY A 234 5.28 7.19 15.92
CA GLY A 234 5.42 8.42 16.72
C GLY A 234 6.64 8.34 17.67
N SER A 235 7.38 9.43 17.75
CA SER A 235 8.51 9.60 18.68
C SER A 235 8.08 10.40 19.88
N ARG A 236 8.53 10.01 21.09
CA ARG A 236 8.21 10.72 22.34
C ARG A 236 9.48 11.16 23.04
N TYR A 237 9.58 12.44 23.33
CA TYR A 237 10.67 13.00 24.13
C TYR A 237 10.19 13.25 25.57
N SER A 238 11.00 12.91 26.55
CA SER A 238 10.77 13.25 27.95
C SER A 238 11.77 14.31 28.39
N ASN A 239 11.29 15.44 28.92
CA ASN A 239 12.13 16.43 29.63
C ASN A 239 12.49 15.93 31.04
N ASN A 240 12.94 14.70 31.18
CA ASN A 240 13.48 14.26 32.46
C ASN A 240 14.85 14.90 32.66
N PRO A 241 15.04 15.78 33.68
CA PRO A 241 16.31 16.44 33.94
C PRO A 241 17.44 15.47 34.29
N SER A 242 17.11 14.20 34.56
CA SER A 242 18.07 13.13 34.84
C SER A 242 18.55 12.40 33.57
N GLN A 243 18.04 12.79 32.38
CA GLN A 243 18.47 12.22 31.09
C GLN A 243 19.08 13.31 30.20
N PRO A 244 20.16 13.00 29.46
CA PRO A 244 20.74 13.98 28.53
C PRO A 244 19.68 14.43 27.50
N PRO A 245 19.74 15.71 27.07
CA PRO A 245 18.81 16.23 26.09
C PRO A 245 19.06 15.52 24.74
N PHE A 246 18.19 14.59 24.41
CA PHE A 246 18.18 14.00 23.08
C PHE A 246 17.29 14.84 22.15
N ALA A 247 17.82 15.22 21.00
CA ALA A 247 16.99 15.83 19.96
C ALA A 247 15.96 14.78 19.47
N PRO A 248 14.67 15.10 19.44
CA PRO A 248 13.67 14.16 18.94
C PRO A 248 13.96 13.83 17.48
N VAL A 249 14.09 12.55 17.16
CA VAL A 249 14.29 12.08 15.79
C VAL A 249 12.93 11.69 15.23
N GLN A 250 12.54 12.33 14.13
CA GLN A 250 11.36 11.95 13.38
C GLN A 250 11.56 10.59 12.73
N ALA A 251 10.68 9.64 12.98
CA ALA A 251 10.66 8.39 12.27
C ALA A 251 10.25 8.61 10.82
N ALA A 252 11.05 8.14 9.89
CA ALA A 252 10.75 8.26 8.47
C ALA A 252 9.64 7.29 8.06
N GLY A 253 8.74 7.72 7.18
CA GLY A 253 7.89 6.83 6.43
C GLY A 253 8.71 6.01 5.43
N GLY A 254 8.29 4.79 5.15
CA GLY A 254 8.91 3.95 4.14
C GLY A 254 8.78 4.54 2.74
N PRO A 255 9.83 4.44 1.89
CA PRO A 255 9.72 4.85 0.50
C PRO A 255 8.54 4.13 -0.17
N GLY A 256 7.82 4.83 -1.04
CA GLY A 256 6.59 4.31 -1.66
C GLY A 256 5.32 4.86 -1.03
N GLY A 257 5.39 6.05 -0.43
CA GLY A 257 4.23 6.81 0.02
C GLY A 257 3.90 6.69 1.50
N GLY A 258 4.77 6.10 2.31
CA GLY A 258 4.60 6.10 3.77
C GLY A 258 4.73 7.49 4.37
N GLY A 259 3.84 7.86 5.32
CA GLY A 259 3.88 9.12 6.05
C GLY A 259 4.94 9.10 7.15
N ASN A 260 5.65 10.21 7.36
CA ASN A 260 6.58 10.34 8.49
C ASN A 260 5.83 10.41 9.81
N GLY A 261 6.41 9.83 10.86
CA GLY A 261 5.89 9.91 12.22
C GLY A 261 5.97 11.34 12.79
N GLY A 262 5.05 11.67 13.68
CA GLY A 262 5.11 12.89 14.47
C GLY A 262 6.21 12.79 15.54
N TYR A 263 6.75 13.94 15.94
CA TYR A 263 7.69 14.03 17.04
C TYR A 263 7.30 15.20 17.94
N GLY A 264 7.48 15.09 19.24
CA GLY A 264 7.08 16.15 20.17
C GLY A 264 7.65 15.98 21.54
N MET A 265 7.73 17.08 22.29
CA MET A 265 8.16 17.10 23.69
C MET A 265 6.99 16.84 24.64
N ASN A 266 7.27 16.30 25.83
CA ASN A 266 6.30 16.15 26.89
C ASN A 266 5.75 17.51 27.38
N GLN A 267 4.51 17.51 27.86
CA GLN A 267 3.66 18.64 28.16
C GLN A 267 4.14 19.62 29.25
N ASP A 268 5.27 19.40 29.93
CA ASP A 268 5.55 20.12 31.18
C ASP A 268 6.25 21.48 31.02
N THR A 269 6.63 21.93 29.83
CA THR A 269 7.40 23.17 29.67
C THR A 269 6.99 24.08 28.51
N GLY A 270 5.73 24.13 28.13
CA GLY A 270 5.24 25.11 27.15
C GLY A 270 4.50 24.51 25.94
N PRO A 271 3.89 25.34 25.08
CA PRO A 271 3.00 24.94 24.01
C PRO A 271 3.78 24.37 22.79
N GLN A 272 4.52 23.28 23.00
CA GLN A 272 5.02 22.49 21.88
C GLN A 272 3.88 21.57 21.44
N ALA A 273 3.26 21.94 20.34
CA ALA A 273 2.14 21.19 19.78
C ALA A 273 2.53 19.72 19.57
N ASN A 274 1.74 18.83 20.14
CA ASN A 274 1.78 17.41 19.80
C ASN A 274 1.72 17.26 18.27
N GLN A 275 2.80 16.78 17.66
CA GLN A 275 2.86 16.76 16.22
C GLN A 275 2.15 15.53 15.67
N VAL A 276 1.21 15.80 14.79
CA VAL A 276 0.55 14.80 13.97
C VAL A 276 1.55 14.21 12.99
N GLY A 277 1.52 12.90 12.78
CA GLY A 277 2.27 12.29 11.68
C GLY A 277 1.71 12.71 10.32
N ASN A 278 2.46 12.48 9.28
CA ASN A 278 2.01 12.78 7.92
C ASN A 278 1.06 11.69 7.40
N ALA A 279 0.09 12.10 6.59
CA ALA A 279 -0.74 11.13 5.88
C ALA A 279 0.09 10.29 4.92
N GLY A 280 -0.36 9.07 4.65
CA GLY A 280 0.12 8.27 3.53
C GLY A 280 -0.23 8.93 2.19
N SER A 281 0.65 8.81 1.20
CA SER A 281 0.43 9.39 -0.12
C SER A 281 -0.71 8.69 -0.86
N ALA A 282 -1.60 9.46 -1.45
CA ALA A 282 -2.69 8.94 -2.28
C ALA A 282 -2.17 8.13 -3.48
N ASN A 283 -2.93 7.11 -3.89
CA ASN A 283 -2.65 6.25 -5.06
C ASN A 283 -1.34 5.45 -4.96
N THR A 284 -0.86 5.27 -3.70
CA THR A 284 0.33 4.47 -3.43
C THR A 284 0.09 3.31 -2.48
N GLY A 285 -1.02 3.34 -1.75
CA GLY A 285 -1.27 2.39 -0.65
C GLY A 285 -0.36 2.64 0.56
N GLY A 286 0.20 3.85 0.70
CA GLY A 286 1.12 4.18 1.79
C GLY A 286 0.43 4.23 3.15
N GLY A 287 1.08 3.68 4.20
CA GLY A 287 0.60 3.77 5.58
C GLY A 287 0.80 5.17 6.17
N ALA A 288 -0.03 5.57 7.11
CA ALA A 288 0.03 6.85 7.81
C ALA A 288 1.14 6.90 8.86
N GLY A 289 1.78 8.05 9.05
CA GLY A 289 2.72 8.30 10.14
C GLY A 289 2.00 8.43 11.49
N GLY A 290 2.56 7.80 12.54
CA GLY A 290 2.01 7.83 13.88
C GLY A 290 2.13 9.20 14.54
N ALA A 291 1.23 9.53 15.45
CA ALA A 291 1.25 10.75 16.23
C ALA A 291 2.24 10.66 17.41
N SER A 292 2.84 11.79 17.78
CA SER A 292 3.63 11.91 19.01
C SER A 292 2.73 12.18 20.22
N GLY A 293 3.18 11.89 21.44
CA GLY A 293 2.54 12.46 22.64
C GLY A 293 1.30 11.74 23.15
N GLY A 294 1.08 10.49 22.87
CA GLY A 294 -0.01 9.68 23.47
C GLY A 294 -1.40 10.11 22.97
N ASN A 295 -2.40 10.22 23.88
CA ASN A 295 -3.79 10.45 23.56
C ASN A 295 -4.14 11.82 22.97
N SER A 296 -3.28 12.83 23.19
CA SER A 296 -3.62 14.23 22.91
C SER A 296 -3.45 14.62 21.43
N ALA A 297 -2.74 13.84 20.61
CA ALA A 297 -2.56 14.13 19.21
C ALA A 297 -3.45 13.26 18.32
N ALA A 298 -3.98 13.87 17.27
CA ALA A 298 -4.64 13.14 16.19
C ALA A 298 -3.63 12.26 15.44
N GLY A 299 -4.04 11.10 14.98
CA GLY A 299 -3.34 10.31 14.00
C GLY A 299 -3.43 10.93 12.61
N ALA A 300 -2.91 10.24 11.62
CA ALA A 300 -3.00 10.61 10.21
C ALA A 300 -3.76 9.54 9.42
N ALA A 301 -4.28 9.91 8.25
CA ALA A 301 -4.96 8.97 7.36
C ALA A 301 -3.97 8.22 6.47
N GLY A 302 -4.27 6.97 6.15
CA GLY A 302 -3.56 6.20 5.13
C GLY A 302 -3.81 6.72 3.71
N GLY A 303 -2.92 6.40 2.79
CA GLY A 303 -3.08 6.72 1.37
C GLY A 303 -4.00 5.72 0.67
N SER A 304 -4.76 6.17 -0.33
CA SER A 304 -5.54 5.28 -1.17
C SER A 304 -4.65 4.32 -1.98
N GLY A 305 -5.24 3.20 -2.38
CA GLY A 305 -4.64 2.23 -3.29
C GLY A 305 -4.64 2.66 -4.75
N VAL A 306 -4.26 1.74 -5.62
CA VAL A 306 -4.28 1.90 -7.08
C VAL A 306 -4.39 0.51 -7.74
N VAL A 307 -5.11 0.43 -8.88
CA VAL A 307 -5.11 -0.74 -9.75
C VAL A 307 -4.56 -0.35 -11.11
N ILE A 308 -3.56 -1.10 -11.60
CA ILE A 308 -2.94 -0.87 -12.90
C ILE A 308 -3.00 -2.16 -13.70
N ILE A 309 -3.42 -2.06 -14.95
CA ILE A 309 -3.54 -3.18 -15.89
C ILE A 309 -2.73 -2.82 -17.14
N ARG A 310 -1.89 -3.72 -17.60
CA ARG A 310 -1.04 -3.54 -18.78
C ARG A 310 -1.18 -4.73 -19.72
N TYR A 311 -1.25 -4.46 -21.00
CA TYR A 311 -1.26 -5.50 -22.03
C TYR A 311 -0.62 -5.01 -23.33
N LYS A 312 -0.14 -5.96 -24.15
CA LYS A 312 0.37 -5.67 -25.48
C LYS A 312 -0.79 -5.30 -26.42
N SER A 313 -0.63 -4.21 -27.16
CA SER A 313 -1.70 -3.62 -28.01
C SER A 313 -1.28 -3.45 -29.47
N GLN A 314 -0.04 -3.77 -29.82
CA GLN A 314 0.49 -3.78 -31.19
C GLN A 314 1.77 -4.62 -31.31
#